data_88a42f077fb9e40c6aa649312d4b436f
#
_entry.id   88a42f077fb9e40c6aa649312d4b436f
#
_cell.length_a   1.000
_cell.length_b   1.000
_cell.length_c   1.000
_cell.angle_alpha   90.00
_cell.angle_beta   90.00
_cell.angle_gamma   90.00
#
_symmetry.space_group_name_H-M   'P 1'
#
loop_
_entity.id
_entity.type
_entity.pdbx_description
1 polymer ?
#
loop_
_entity_poly.entity_id
_entity_poly.type
_entity_poly.pdbx_seq_one_letter_code
_entity_poly.pdbx_strand_id
1 'polypeptide(L)'
;MKTVITELLGIEYPVIQGGMAWVGTAELAAAVSEAGGLGIIGAGGAPASWVEEQIHKVKEKTDKPFGVNLMLLNPEADAIAELLVKEEVKVVTTGAGNPEKYMEEWKKAGVRVIPVVASTALAKRMEKAGADAVIAEGTESGGHIGETTTMALVPQVVDAVNIPVIAAGGIADGRGMAAAFMLGAKAIQMGTIKAKDIDTKVTGRTTGHPVRCLRNQQTREYLKLEQAGASFEELEKLTLGGLRKAVVDGDVIHGSVMAGQIAGLVKDSRSCKEIIEGICREMKNIVLSQAENIGR
;
A
#
# COMPACT_ATOMS: atom_id res chain seq x y z
N MET A 1 6.36 14.12 -13.74
CA MET A 1 5.23 14.99 -13.28
C MET A 1 5.58 15.55 -11.90
N LYS A 2 5.77 16.87 -11.77
CA LYS A 2 6.32 17.48 -10.56
C LYS A 2 5.25 17.69 -9.49
N THR A 3 5.42 17.12 -8.30
CA THR A 3 4.61 17.32 -7.09
C THR A 3 5.53 17.38 -5.87
N VAL A 4 5.03 17.83 -4.72
CA VAL A 4 5.82 17.82 -3.49
C VAL A 4 6.29 16.41 -3.10
N ILE A 5 5.54 15.36 -3.43
CA ILE A 5 5.95 13.96 -3.20
C ILE A 5 7.07 13.54 -4.14
N THR A 6 7.02 13.91 -5.43
CA THR A 6 8.12 13.56 -6.34
C THR A 6 9.42 14.26 -5.96
N GLU A 7 9.36 15.48 -5.46
CA GLU A 7 10.53 16.21 -4.94
C GLU A 7 11.05 15.59 -3.64
N LEU A 8 10.15 15.24 -2.72
CA LEU A 8 10.49 14.63 -1.43
C LEU A 8 11.20 13.28 -1.60
N LEU A 9 10.77 12.48 -2.58
CA LEU A 9 11.23 11.09 -2.77
C LEU A 9 12.26 10.93 -3.89
N GLY A 10 12.51 11.99 -4.69
CA GLY A 10 13.43 11.92 -5.83
C GLY A 10 12.92 11.04 -6.98
N ILE A 11 11.61 10.94 -7.16
CA ILE A 11 10.96 10.13 -8.21
C ILE A 11 10.37 10.98 -9.33
N GLU A 12 10.17 10.39 -10.51
CA GLU A 12 9.68 11.11 -11.71
C GLU A 12 8.14 11.25 -11.73
N TYR A 13 7.44 10.19 -11.31
CA TYR A 13 5.98 10.12 -11.31
C TYR A 13 5.45 9.97 -9.88
N PRO A 14 4.36 10.67 -9.51
CA PRO A 14 3.80 10.60 -8.16
C PRO A 14 2.96 9.31 -7.98
N VAL A 15 3.60 8.18 -8.22
CA VAL A 15 3.03 6.83 -8.13
C VAL A 15 3.92 5.96 -7.24
N ILE A 16 3.34 5.40 -6.21
CA ILE A 16 4.00 4.52 -5.25
C ILE A 16 3.38 3.12 -5.38
N GLN A 17 4.21 2.10 -5.43
CA GLN A 17 3.73 0.74 -5.31
C GLN A 17 3.35 0.46 -3.85
N GLY A 18 2.19 -0.15 -3.61
CA GLY A 18 1.79 -0.57 -2.27
C GLY A 18 2.69 -1.66 -1.69
N GLY A 19 2.90 -1.62 -0.39
CA GLY A 19 3.65 -2.64 0.34
C GLY A 19 2.86 -3.95 0.41
N MET A 20 3.05 -4.84 -0.56
CA MET A 20 2.33 -6.11 -0.69
C MET A 20 3.22 -7.26 -0.20
N ALA A 21 2.89 -7.85 0.93
CA ALA A 21 3.64 -8.98 1.48
C ALA A 21 3.77 -10.12 0.46
N TRP A 22 5.00 -10.64 0.28
CA TRP A 22 5.39 -11.69 -0.68
C TRP A 22 5.25 -11.32 -2.17
N VAL A 23 4.54 -10.25 -2.53
CA VAL A 23 4.37 -9.75 -3.91
C VAL A 23 5.35 -8.61 -4.19
N GLY A 24 5.52 -7.69 -3.23
CA GLY A 24 6.48 -6.58 -3.29
C GLY A 24 7.90 -7.10 -3.07
N THR A 25 8.41 -7.87 -4.02
CA THR A 25 9.79 -8.40 -4.03
C THR A 25 10.77 -7.39 -4.63
N ALA A 26 12.05 -7.71 -4.59
CA ALA A 26 13.09 -6.90 -5.21
C ALA A 26 12.85 -6.66 -6.71
N GLU A 27 12.35 -7.67 -7.41
CA GLU A 27 12.06 -7.59 -8.85
C GLU A 27 11.00 -6.53 -9.15
N LEU A 28 9.88 -6.57 -8.41
CA LEU A 28 8.80 -5.59 -8.61
C LEU A 28 9.23 -4.20 -8.14
N ALA A 29 9.88 -4.10 -6.99
CA ALA A 29 10.33 -2.81 -6.46
C ALA A 29 11.33 -2.13 -7.40
N ALA A 30 12.33 -2.85 -7.92
CA ALA A 30 13.28 -2.33 -8.89
C ALA A 30 12.58 -1.91 -10.20
N ALA A 31 11.66 -2.73 -10.72
CA ALA A 31 10.94 -2.42 -11.96
C ALA A 31 10.07 -1.15 -11.85
N VAL A 32 9.44 -0.93 -10.70
CA VAL A 32 8.65 0.29 -10.43
C VAL A 32 9.57 1.50 -10.29
N SER A 33 10.69 1.37 -9.60
CA SER A 33 11.68 2.43 -9.43
C SER A 33 12.32 2.83 -10.77
N GLU A 34 12.70 1.87 -11.61
CA GLU A 34 13.19 2.10 -12.98
C GLU A 34 12.12 2.76 -13.87
N ALA A 35 10.84 2.50 -13.63
CA ALA A 35 9.74 3.16 -14.33
C ALA A 35 9.46 4.58 -13.83
N GLY A 36 10.24 5.09 -12.88
CA GLY A 36 10.14 6.46 -12.35
C GLY A 36 9.12 6.65 -11.23
N GLY A 37 8.51 5.58 -10.70
CA GLY A 37 7.71 5.57 -9.48
C GLY A 37 8.56 5.25 -8.23
N LEU A 38 7.92 4.99 -7.10
CA LEU A 38 8.57 4.46 -5.91
C LEU A 38 8.24 2.98 -5.75
N GLY A 39 9.21 2.10 -5.98
CA GLY A 39 9.08 0.67 -5.69
C GLY A 39 9.21 0.41 -4.19
N ILE A 40 8.42 -0.53 -3.68
CA ILE A 40 8.37 -0.85 -2.24
C ILE A 40 8.54 -2.36 -2.03
N ILE A 41 9.55 -2.74 -1.25
CA ILE A 41 9.66 -4.10 -0.71
C ILE A 41 8.61 -4.28 0.37
N GLY A 42 7.74 -5.28 0.24
CA GLY A 42 6.70 -5.59 1.22
C GLY A 42 7.17 -6.59 2.26
N ALA A 43 7.70 -6.14 3.40
CA ALA A 43 8.20 -7.05 4.45
C ALA A 43 7.08 -7.98 4.98
N GLY A 44 5.87 -7.47 5.19
CA GLY A 44 4.75 -8.29 5.69
C GLY A 44 5.13 -9.07 6.94
N GLY A 45 4.93 -10.37 6.94
CA GLY A 45 5.36 -11.31 7.98
C GLY A 45 6.67 -12.04 7.66
N ALA A 46 7.48 -11.53 6.72
CA ALA A 46 8.76 -12.14 6.37
C ALA A 46 9.82 -11.89 7.45
N PRO A 47 10.82 -12.79 7.62
CA PRO A 47 11.90 -12.56 8.55
C PRO A 47 12.84 -11.45 8.07
N ALA A 48 13.59 -10.84 9.01
CA ALA A 48 14.53 -9.75 8.72
C ALA A 48 15.59 -10.17 7.68
N SER A 49 16.05 -11.41 7.72
CA SER A 49 17.02 -11.96 6.75
C SER A 49 16.49 -11.96 5.31
N TRP A 50 15.20 -12.24 5.11
CA TRP A 50 14.58 -12.13 3.78
C TRP A 50 14.51 -10.68 3.33
N VAL A 51 14.17 -9.74 4.22
CA VAL A 51 14.13 -8.31 3.91
C VAL A 51 15.50 -7.80 3.50
N GLU A 52 16.56 -8.20 4.23
CA GLU A 52 17.96 -7.87 3.90
C GLU A 52 18.34 -8.38 2.50
N GLU A 53 18.01 -9.63 2.20
CA GLU A 53 18.22 -10.21 0.87
C GLU A 53 17.50 -9.41 -0.23
N GLN A 54 16.23 -9.02 -0.01
CA GLN A 54 15.51 -8.22 -0.98
C GLN A 54 16.11 -6.82 -1.17
N ILE A 55 16.57 -6.17 -0.11
CA ILE A 55 17.25 -4.87 -0.18
C ILE A 55 18.52 -4.98 -1.03
N HIS A 56 19.36 -5.99 -0.81
CA HIS A 56 20.57 -6.20 -1.60
C HIS A 56 20.24 -6.44 -3.07
N LYS A 57 19.26 -7.28 -3.36
CA LYS A 57 18.80 -7.53 -4.75
C LYS A 57 18.26 -6.29 -5.44
N VAL A 58 17.57 -5.37 -4.75
CA VAL A 58 17.13 -4.10 -5.35
C VAL A 58 18.34 -3.25 -5.69
N LYS A 59 19.28 -3.08 -4.74
CA LYS A 59 20.51 -2.30 -4.95
C LYS A 59 21.38 -2.80 -6.11
N GLU A 60 21.34 -4.12 -6.40
CA GLU A 60 21.99 -4.70 -7.57
C GLU A 60 21.28 -4.38 -8.90
N LYS A 61 19.97 -4.12 -8.85
CA LYS A 61 19.13 -3.95 -10.03
C LYS A 61 18.91 -2.50 -10.43
N THR A 62 18.99 -1.56 -9.49
CA THR A 62 18.68 -0.15 -9.73
C THR A 62 19.37 0.78 -8.73
N ASP A 63 19.80 1.94 -9.24
CA ASP A 63 20.27 3.09 -8.44
C ASP A 63 19.12 4.07 -8.10
N LYS A 64 17.90 3.78 -8.56
CA LYS A 64 16.74 4.64 -8.34
C LYS A 64 16.21 4.49 -6.90
N PRO A 65 15.50 5.52 -6.39
CA PRO A 65 14.90 5.45 -5.05
C PRO A 65 13.91 4.28 -4.93
N PHE A 66 14.01 3.55 -3.83
CA PHE A 66 13.06 2.53 -3.41
C PHE A 66 12.80 2.63 -1.91
N GLY A 67 11.78 1.97 -1.42
CA GLY A 67 11.45 1.92 -0.01
C GLY A 67 11.13 0.51 0.48
N VAL A 68 10.89 0.40 1.79
CA VAL A 68 10.45 -0.82 2.44
C VAL A 68 9.18 -0.54 3.22
N ASN A 69 8.19 -1.41 3.11
CA ASN A 69 7.00 -1.38 3.96
C ASN A 69 7.19 -2.29 5.17
N LEU A 70 7.25 -1.71 6.36
CA LEU A 70 7.26 -2.44 7.62
C LEU A 70 5.84 -2.63 8.14
N MET A 71 5.39 -3.88 8.20
CA MET A 71 4.17 -4.24 8.92
C MET A 71 4.49 -4.30 10.42
N LEU A 72 3.89 -3.41 11.21
CA LEU A 72 4.24 -3.24 12.63
C LEU A 72 3.78 -4.39 13.55
N LEU A 73 2.92 -5.29 13.02
CA LEU A 73 2.56 -6.56 13.67
C LEU A 73 3.54 -7.71 13.36
N ASN A 74 4.58 -7.48 12.55
CA ASN A 74 5.60 -8.49 12.28
C ASN A 74 6.36 -8.79 13.59
N PRO A 75 6.53 -10.07 13.98
CA PRO A 75 7.30 -10.44 15.19
C PRO A 75 8.73 -9.93 15.18
N GLU A 76 9.34 -9.75 14.00
CA GLU A 76 10.70 -9.22 13.81
C GLU A 76 10.72 -7.72 13.45
N ALA A 77 9.63 -6.97 13.75
CA ALA A 77 9.54 -5.56 13.38
C ALA A 77 10.70 -4.70 13.92
N ASP A 78 11.17 -4.99 15.14
CA ASP A 78 12.32 -4.28 15.73
C ASP A 78 13.63 -4.56 14.95
N ALA A 79 13.90 -5.82 14.66
CA ALA A 79 15.10 -6.20 13.89
C ALA A 79 15.05 -5.63 12.45
N ILE A 80 13.87 -5.61 11.82
CA ILE A 80 13.70 -5.00 10.50
C ILE A 80 13.91 -3.47 10.60
N ALA A 81 13.39 -2.81 11.62
CA ALA A 81 13.55 -1.37 11.79
C ALA A 81 15.02 -0.95 11.90
N GLU A 82 15.83 -1.70 12.66
CA GLU A 82 17.28 -1.51 12.78
C GLU A 82 18.00 -1.82 11.44
N LEU A 83 17.59 -2.89 10.77
CA LEU A 83 18.13 -3.28 9.46
C LEU A 83 17.93 -2.15 8.42
N LEU A 84 16.78 -1.48 8.41
CA LEU A 84 16.52 -0.41 7.46
C LEU A 84 17.49 0.77 7.62
N VAL A 85 17.91 1.08 8.84
CA VAL A 85 18.95 2.08 9.13
C VAL A 85 20.31 1.59 8.68
N LYS A 86 20.69 0.36 9.07
CA LYS A 86 21.95 -0.29 8.67
C LYS A 86 22.14 -0.33 7.16
N GLU A 87 21.07 -0.67 6.45
CA GLU A 87 21.06 -0.78 4.98
C GLU A 87 20.80 0.56 4.27
N GLU A 88 20.78 1.67 5.01
CA GLU A 88 20.59 3.02 4.47
C GLU A 88 19.32 3.18 3.58
N VAL A 89 18.25 2.46 3.91
CA VAL A 89 16.98 2.60 3.21
C VAL A 89 16.44 4.01 3.37
N LYS A 90 16.15 4.68 2.27
CA LYS A 90 15.78 6.12 2.30
C LYS A 90 14.29 6.37 2.56
N VAL A 91 13.42 5.40 2.27
CA VAL A 91 11.97 5.56 2.42
C VAL A 91 11.39 4.35 3.15
N VAL A 92 10.64 4.60 4.21
CA VAL A 92 9.91 3.57 4.95
C VAL A 92 8.43 3.93 4.95
N THR A 93 7.60 3.00 4.49
CA THR A 93 6.16 3.03 4.73
C THR A 93 5.82 2.07 5.86
N THR A 94 4.77 2.35 6.62
CA THR A 94 4.34 1.44 7.70
C THR A 94 2.85 1.19 7.64
N GLY A 95 2.45 -0.01 8.03
CA GLY A 95 1.05 -0.38 8.17
C GLY A 95 0.80 -1.24 9.40
N ALA A 96 -0.48 -1.43 9.75
CA ALA A 96 -0.93 -2.28 10.85
C ALA A 96 -0.30 -1.93 12.20
N GLY A 97 -0.32 -0.65 12.59
CA GLY A 97 0.18 -0.21 13.89
C GLY A 97 0.67 1.23 13.94
N ASN A 98 1.44 1.54 14.98
CA ASN A 98 1.99 2.86 15.24
C ASN A 98 3.54 2.82 15.25
N PRO A 99 4.23 3.51 14.32
CA PRO A 99 5.69 3.50 14.21
C PRO A 99 6.40 4.44 15.19
N GLU A 100 5.71 5.13 16.10
CA GLU A 100 6.30 6.19 16.95
C GLU A 100 7.60 5.78 17.62
N LYS A 101 7.72 4.53 18.07
CA LYS A 101 8.93 4.04 18.76
C LYS A 101 10.19 4.03 17.87
N TYR A 102 10.06 4.02 16.54
CA TYR A 102 11.18 4.02 15.61
C TYR A 102 11.48 5.41 15.02
N MET A 103 10.55 6.36 15.16
CA MET A 103 10.63 7.66 14.47
C MET A 103 11.91 8.42 14.74
N GLU A 104 12.35 8.49 16.01
CA GLU A 104 13.54 9.25 16.38
C GLU A 104 14.80 8.72 15.68
N GLU A 105 15.00 7.41 15.67
CA GLU A 105 16.14 6.76 15.06
C GLU A 105 16.12 6.89 13.53
N TRP A 106 14.97 6.61 12.90
CA TRP A 106 14.81 6.75 11.46
C TRP A 106 15.03 8.20 10.99
N LYS A 107 14.52 9.18 11.73
CA LYS A 107 14.71 10.59 11.38
C LYS A 107 16.16 11.02 11.53
N LYS A 108 16.90 10.56 12.56
CA LYS A 108 18.35 10.79 12.71
C LYS A 108 19.15 10.18 11.56
N ALA A 109 18.73 9.02 11.05
CA ALA A 109 19.32 8.36 9.88
C ALA A 109 18.92 8.98 8.52
N GLY A 110 18.07 10.02 8.52
CA GLY A 110 17.60 10.70 7.30
C GLY A 110 16.53 9.91 6.51
N VAL A 111 15.90 8.92 7.12
CA VAL A 111 14.82 8.13 6.51
C VAL A 111 13.56 8.99 6.37
N ARG A 112 12.93 8.90 5.20
CA ARG A 112 11.58 9.45 4.95
C ARG A 112 10.55 8.45 5.43
N VAL A 113 9.72 8.85 6.38
CA VAL A 113 8.72 7.95 7.00
C VAL A 113 7.33 8.35 6.55
N ILE A 114 6.61 7.40 5.93
CA ILE A 114 5.30 7.63 5.32
C ILE A 114 4.31 6.56 5.81
N PRO A 115 3.67 6.75 6.97
CA PRO A 115 2.73 5.79 7.54
C PRO A 115 1.42 5.71 6.74
N VAL A 116 0.86 4.50 6.67
CA VAL A 116 -0.52 4.28 6.19
C VAL A 116 -1.50 4.63 7.29
N VAL A 117 -2.50 5.43 6.96
CA VAL A 117 -3.53 5.91 7.90
C VAL A 117 -4.94 5.67 7.34
N ALA A 118 -5.86 5.24 8.20
CA ALA A 118 -7.26 5.01 7.85
C ALA A 118 -8.21 6.01 8.55
N SER A 119 -7.66 7.05 9.22
CA SER A 119 -8.45 8.08 9.89
C SER A 119 -7.68 9.39 10.05
N THR A 120 -8.41 10.48 10.22
CA THR A 120 -7.83 11.81 10.51
C THR A 120 -7.10 11.85 11.86
N ALA A 121 -7.60 11.11 12.85
CA ALA A 121 -6.96 11.04 14.16
C ALA A 121 -5.57 10.41 14.07
N LEU A 122 -5.42 9.30 13.32
CA LEU A 122 -4.14 8.66 13.10
C LEU A 122 -3.23 9.56 12.25
N ALA A 123 -3.75 10.24 11.22
CA ALA A 123 -2.97 11.15 10.39
C ALA A 123 -2.33 12.28 11.21
N LYS A 124 -3.12 12.96 12.08
CA LYS A 124 -2.62 13.99 13.00
C LYS A 124 -1.57 13.45 13.96
N ARG A 125 -1.75 12.24 14.45
CA ARG A 125 -0.79 11.58 15.33
C ARG A 125 0.53 11.33 14.62
N MET A 126 0.48 10.85 13.37
CA MET A 126 1.67 10.59 12.55
C MET A 126 2.41 11.89 12.19
N GLU A 127 1.69 12.94 11.82
CA GLU A 127 2.29 14.27 11.63
C GLU A 127 3.02 14.75 12.89
N LYS A 128 2.36 14.67 14.04
CA LYS A 128 2.98 15.05 15.33
C LYS A 128 4.21 14.20 15.68
N ALA A 129 4.22 12.94 15.28
CA ALA A 129 5.37 12.04 15.45
C ALA A 129 6.53 12.34 14.49
N GLY A 130 6.35 13.21 13.49
CA GLY A 130 7.38 13.62 12.55
C GLY A 130 7.37 12.89 11.21
N ALA A 131 6.24 12.31 10.80
CA ALA A 131 6.10 11.74 9.47
C ALA A 131 6.32 12.78 8.36
N ASP A 132 6.95 12.40 7.25
CA ASP A 132 7.22 13.30 6.11
C ASP A 132 6.01 13.43 5.18
N ALA A 133 5.14 12.44 5.16
CA ALA A 133 3.86 12.38 4.46
C ALA A 133 3.00 11.28 5.09
N VAL A 134 1.73 11.18 4.70
CA VAL A 134 0.86 10.04 5.08
C VAL A 134 0.18 9.44 3.85
N ILE A 135 -0.06 8.13 3.90
CA ILE A 135 -0.87 7.41 2.90
C ILE A 135 -2.27 7.24 3.49
N ALA A 136 -3.24 8.00 2.99
CA ALA A 136 -4.65 7.85 3.33
C ALA A 136 -5.25 6.68 2.54
N GLU A 137 -5.43 5.54 3.21
CA GLU A 137 -5.88 4.30 2.57
C GLU A 137 -7.35 4.02 2.90
N GLY A 138 -8.19 4.07 1.86
CA GLY A 138 -9.61 3.78 1.97
C GLY A 138 -9.92 2.27 2.04
N THR A 139 -11.14 1.98 2.50
CA THR A 139 -11.66 0.60 2.68
C THR A 139 -11.73 -0.22 1.39
N GLU A 140 -11.60 0.40 0.22
CA GLU A 140 -11.56 -0.27 -1.09
C GLU A 140 -10.26 -1.02 -1.33
N SER A 141 -9.23 -0.81 -0.52
CA SER A 141 -7.93 -1.49 -0.66
C SER A 141 -8.01 -2.98 -0.35
N GLY A 142 -6.98 -3.73 -0.72
CA GLY A 142 -6.78 -5.13 -0.33
C GLY A 142 -5.95 -5.23 0.95
N GLY A 143 -6.05 -6.35 1.66
CA GLY A 143 -5.35 -6.57 2.91
C GLY A 143 -6.05 -5.93 4.10
N HIS A 144 -5.31 -5.48 5.10
CA HIS A 144 -5.86 -4.79 6.27
C HIS A 144 -6.47 -3.46 5.87
N ILE A 145 -7.72 -3.23 6.25
CA ILE A 145 -8.47 -2.05 5.82
C ILE A 145 -9.09 -1.31 7.01
N GLY A 146 -9.25 0.01 6.84
CA GLY A 146 -10.15 0.81 7.65
C GLY A 146 -11.61 0.72 7.16
N GLU A 147 -12.48 1.53 7.73
CA GLU A 147 -13.91 1.53 7.38
C GLU A 147 -14.31 2.66 6.42
N THR A 148 -13.55 3.74 6.38
CA THR A 148 -13.86 4.93 5.56
C THR A 148 -13.43 4.71 4.10
N THR A 149 -14.31 5.06 3.16
CA THR A 149 -13.99 5.00 1.72
C THR A 149 -12.97 6.06 1.32
N THR A 150 -12.22 5.80 0.26
CA THR A 150 -11.19 6.72 -0.26
C THR A 150 -11.75 8.11 -0.57
N MET A 151 -12.92 8.18 -1.20
CA MET A 151 -13.60 9.44 -1.54
C MET A 151 -13.93 10.30 -0.31
N ALA A 152 -14.24 9.69 0.82
CA ALA A 152 -14.54 10.39 2.06
C ALA A 152 -13.29 10.62 2.93
N LEU A 153 -12.32 9.69 2.92
CA LEU A 153 -11.13 9.74 3.77
C LEU A 153 -10.12 10.79 3.30
N VAL A 154 -9.80 10.79 2.00
CA VAL A 154 -8.71 11.61 1.46
C VAL A 154 -8.90 13.10 1.75
N PRO A 155 -10.05 13.76 1.43
CA PRO A 155 -10.21 15.18 1.68
C PRO A 155 -10.18 15.50 3.19
N GLN A 156 -10.76 14.64 4.03
CA GLN A 156 -10.71 14.84 5.48
C GLN A 156 -9.28 14.75 6.04
N VAL A 157 -8.44 13.86 5.51
CA VAL A 157 -7.04 13.78 5.91
C VAL A 157 -6.27 14.99 5.39
N VAL A 158 -6.51 15.41 4.13
CA VAL A 158 -5.89 16.61 3.54
C VAL A 158 -6.17 17.86 4.39
N ASP A 159 -7.42 18.04 4.84
CA ASP A 159 -7.81 19.17 5.69
C ASP A 159 -7.27 19.05 7.13
N ALA A 160 -6.90 17.86 7.56
CA ALA A 160 -6.53 17.58 8.95
C ALA A 160 -5.03 17.71 9.25
N VAL A 161 -4.15 17.67 8.24
CA VAL A 161 -2.69 17.69 8.37
C VAL A 161 -2.05 18.70 7.41
N ASN A 162 -0.84 19.18 7.74
CA ASN A 162 -0.06 20.07 6.88
C ASN A 162 0.99 19.33 6.03
N ILE A 163 1.28 18.07 6.36
CA ILE A 163 2.17 17.21 5.56
C ILE A 163 1.45 16.66 4.32
N PRO A 164 2.19 16.33 3.25
CA PRO A 164 1.59 15.81 2.04
C PRO A 164 0.80 14.52 2.25
N VAL A 165 -0.34 14.40 1.56
CA VAL A 165 -1.20 13.22 1.58
C VAL A 165 -1.09 12.46 0.26
N ILE A 166 -0.92 11.15 0.36
CA ILE A 166 -0.92 10.19 -0.74
C ILE A 166 -2.23 9.41 -0.65
N ALA A 167 -2.98 9.30 -1.74
CA ALA A 167 -4.23 8.54 -1.75
C ALA A 167 -3.98 7.06 -2.10
N ALA A 168 -4.63 6.15 -1.38
CA ALA A 168 -4.58 4.71 -1.64
C ALA A 168 -5.97 4.08 -1.49
N GLY A 169 -6.17 2.94 -2.17
CA GLY A 169 -7.47 2.25 -2.21
C GLY A 169 -8.37 2.75 -3.35
N GLY A 170 -8.91 1.84 -4.13
CA GLY A 170 -9.84 2.17 -5.20
C GLY A 170 -9.24 2.88 -6.43
N ILE A 171 -7.93 2.85 -6.62
CA ILE A 171 -7.22 3.53 -7.72
C ILE A 171 -6.57 2.49 -8.64
N ALA A 172 -6.94 2.48 -9.93
CA ALA A 172 -6.39 1.54 -10.93
C ALA A 172 -5.97 2.20 -12.25
N ASP A 173 -6.42 3.41 -12.54
CA ASP A 173 -6.20 4.12 -13.79
C ASP A 173 -6.14 5.65 -13.58
N GLY A 174 -6.01 6.41 -14.69
CA GLY A 174 -5.93 7.86 -14.67
C GLY A 174 -7.17 8.55 -14.11
N ARG A 175 -8.35 7.92 -14.17
CA ARG A 175 -9.59 8.46 -13.57
C ARG A 175 -9.48 8.50 -12.05
N GLY A 176 -9.04 7.39 -11.45
CA GLY A 176 -8.80 7.31 -10.01
C GLY A 176 -7.71 8.28 -9.55
N MET A 177 -6.62 8.41 -10.33
CA MET A 177 -5.56 9.38 -10.05
C MET A 177 -6.07 10.83 -10.13
N ALA A 178 -6.85 11.18 -11.16
CA ALA A 178 -7.44 12.51 -11.31
C ALA A 178 -8.35 12.84 -10.11
N ALA A 179 -9.23 11.92 -9.74
CA ALA A 179 -10.10 12.07 -8.57
C ALA A 179 -9.29 12.30 -7.28
N ALA A 180 -8.26 11.49 -7.03
CA ALA A 180 -7.39 11.63 -5.85
C ALA A 180 -6.72 13.01 -5.78
N PHE A 181 -6.24 13.54 -6.91
CA PHE A 181 -5.64 14.87 -6.98
C PHE A 181 -6.66 15.99 -6.77
N MET A 182 -7.88 15.85 -7.30
CA MET A 182 -8.98 16.79 -7.04
C MET A 182 -9.40 16.81 -5.57
N LEU A 183 -9.26 15.69 -4.87
CA LEU A 183 -9.47 15.58 -3.42
C LEU A 183 -8.29 16.13 -2.58
N GLY A 184 -7.23 16.62 -3.22
CA GLY A 184 -6.09 17.27 -2.58
C GLY A 184 -4.84 16.40 -2.40
N ALA A 185 -4.87 15.12 -2.74
CA ALA A 185 -3.70 14.25 -2.69
C ALA A 185 -2.57 14.75 -3.61
N LYS A 186 -1.32 14.42 -3.27
CA LYS A 186 -0.10 14.83 -4.02
C LYS A 186 0.58 13.66 -4.72
N ALA A 187 0.11 12.45 -4.50
CA ALA A 187 0.50 11.20 -5.15
C ALA A 187 -0.57 10.14 -4.93
N ILE A 188 -0.42 9.01 -5.61
CA ILE A 188 -1.24 7.82 -5.39
C ILE A 188 -0.35 6.64 -4.97
N GLN A 189 -0.92 5.74 -4.16
CA GLN A 189 -0.36 4.42 -3.92
C GLN A 189 -1.31 3.37 -4.49
N MET A 190 -0.76 2.39 -5.19
CA MET A 190 -1.55 1.33 -5.79
C MET A 190 -0.82 -0.02 -5.77
N GLY A 191 -1.62 -1.09 -5.74
CA GLY A 191 -1.20 -2.46 -5.99
C GLY A 191 -2.25 -3.10 -6.89
N THR A 192 -1.86 -4.01 -7.77
CA THR A 192 -2.81 -4.57 -8.72
C THR A 192 -2.80 -6.09 -8.72
N ILE A 193 -4.01 -6.68 -8.69
CA ILE A 193 -4.26 -8.10 -8.95
C ILE A 193 -5.44 -8.18 -9.91
N LYS A 194 -5.35 -9.02 -10.94
CA LYS A 194 -6.44 -9.26 -11.89
C LYS A 194 -7.55 -10.07 -11.23
N ALA A 195 -8.74 -9.48 -11.06
CA ALA A 195 -9.92 -10.12 -10.49
C ALA A 195 -11.21 -9.47 -11.03
N LYS A 196 -12.39 -10.04 -10.67
CA LYS A 196 -13.68 -9.42 -10.94
C LYS A 196 -14.06 -8.49 -9.78
N ASP A 197 -14.84 -7.45 -10.06
CA ASP A 197 -15.25 -6.40 -9.13
C ASP A 197 -16.01 -6.91 -7.90
N ILE A 198 -16.84 -7.94 -8.05
CA ILE A 198 -17.66 -8.53 -6.97
C ILE A 198 -16.95 -9.63 -6.18
N ASP A 199 -15.74 -9.99 -6.55
CA ASP A 199 -15.06 -11.17 -6.02
C ASP A 199 -14.36 -10.94 -4.69
N THR A 200 -14.36 -9.71 -4.14
CA THR A 200 -13.74 -9.46 -2.84
C THR A 200 -14.71 -9.57 -1.67
N LYS A 201 -14.23 -10.07 -0.55
CA LYS A 201 -14.93 -10.15 0.74
C LYS A 201 -14.04 -9.64 1.86
N VAL A 202 -14.66 -9.11 2.91
CA VAL A 202 -13.95 -8.70 4.14
C VAL A 202 -14.18 -9.76 5.20
N THR A 203 -13.11 -10.29 5.75
CA THR A 203 -13.03 -11.22 6.89
C THR A 203 -12.51 -10.48 8.12
N GLY A 204 -12.68 -11.02 9.32
CA GLY A 204 -12.09 -10.48 10.54
C GLY A 204 -12.77 -9.23 11.10
N ARG A 205 -14.03 -8.96 10.75
CA ARG A 205 -14.79 -7.83 11.33
C ARG A 205 -15.07 -8.01 12.81
N THR A 206 -15.37 -9.23 13.23
CA THR A 206 -15.65 -9.56 14.64
C THR A 206 -14.41 -9.61 15.50
N THR A 207 -13.24 -9.83 14.89
CA THR A 207 -11.95 -9.87 15.58
C THR A 207 -11.27 -8.50 15.70
N GLY A 208 -11.83 -7.46 15.08
CA GLY A 208 -11.22 -6.12 15.02
C GLY A 208 -10.06 -5.97 14.03
N HIS A 209 -9.80 -7.00 13.21
CA HIS A 209 -8.75 -7.02 12.19
C HIS A 209 -9.34 -7.29 10.79
N PRO A 210 -10.10 -6.34 10.21
CA PRO A 210 -10.76 -6.57 8.92
C PRO A 210 -9.73 -6.65 7.79
N VAL A 211 -9.82 -7.72 6.99
CA VAL A 211 -8.96 -7.99 5.85
C VAL A 211 -9.79 -8.24 4.59
N ARG A 212 -9.49 -7.51 3.51
CA ARG A 212 -10.14 -7.72 2.21
C ARG A 212 -9.35 -8.69 1.35
N CYS A 213 -10.01 -9.77 0.96
CA CYS A 213 -9.47 -10.83 0.11
C CYS A 213 -10.43 -11.19 -1.02
N LEU A 214 -9.93 -11.88 -2.06
CA LEU A 214 -10.77 -12.54 -3.05
C LEU A 214 -11.62 -13.63 -2.40
N ARG A 215 -12.82 -13.80 -2.92
CA ARG A 215 -13.75 -14.85 -2.50
C ARG A 215 -13.28 -16.20 -3.05
N ASN A 216 -12.79 -17.07 -2.18
CA ASN A 216 -12.37 -18.43 -2.46
C ASN A 216 -12.90 -19.40 -1.38
N GLN A 217 -12.37 -20.61 -1.31
CA GLN A 217 -12.78 -21.60 -0.31
C GLN A 217 -12.41 -21.14 1.11
N GLN A 218 -11.19 -20.63 1.30
CA GLN A 218 -10.73 -20.15 2.60
C GLN A 218 -11.61 -19.01 3.14
N THR A 219 -11.92 -18.00 2.32
CA THR A 219 -12.76 -16.87 2.75
C THR A 219 -14.19 -17.30 3.09
N ARG A 220 -14.74 -18.30 2.40
CA ARG A 220 -16.08 -18.85 2.71
C ARG A 220 -16.08 -19.58 4.05
N GLU A 221 -15.06 -20.39 4.28
CA GLU A 221 -14.89 -21.14 5.54
C GLU A 221 -14.68 -20.18 6.71
N TYR A 222 -13.82 -19.18 6.55
CA TYR A 222 -13.60 -18.12 7.53
C TYR A 222 -14.91 -17.43 7.90
N LEU A 223 -15.66 -16.92 6.94
CA LEU A 223 -16.90 -16.20 7.17
C LEU A 223 -17.97 -17.09 7.84
N LYS A 224 -18.01 -18.38 7.50
CA LYS A 224 -18.91 -19.34 8.15
C LYS A 224 -18.55 -19.52 9.63
N LEU A 225 -17.28 -19.69 9.95
CA LEU A 225 -16.80 -19.82 11.33
C LEU A 225 -16.99 -18.50 12.10
N GLU A 226 -16.68 -17.36 11.50
CA GLU A 226 -16.89 -16.03 12.11
C GLU A 226 -18.36 -15.79 12.46
N GLN A 227 -19.29 -16.15 11.57
CA GLN A 227 -20.73 -16.07 11.83
C GLN A 227 -21.22 -17.05 12.90
N ALA A 228 -20.54 -18.18 13.05
CA ALA A 228 -20.83 -19.16 14.11
C ALA A 228 -20.23 -18.77 15.47
N GLY A 229 -19.52 -17.64 15.57
CA GLY A 229 -18.93 -17.16 16.82
C GLY A 229 -17.62 -17.85 17.20
N ALA A 230 -16.87 -18.37 16.22
CA ALA A 230 -15.55 -18.95 16.45
C ALA A 230 -14.59 -17.96 17.13
N SER A 231 -13.70 -18.46 17.99
CA SER A 231 -12.70 -17.64 18.67
C SER A 231 -11.65 -17.05 17.71
N PHE A 232 -10.94 -16.01 18.17
CA PHE A 232 -9.86 -15.42 17.41
C PHE A 232 -8.79 -16.47 17.02
N GLU A 233 -8.40 -17.33 17.97
CA GLU A 233 -7.40 -18.36 17.73
C GLU A 233 -7.84 -19.41 16.69
N GLU A 234 -9.12 -19.77 16.65
CA GLU A 234 -9.66 -20.67 15.64
C GLU A 234 -9.63 -20.05 14.24
N LEU A 235 -10.01 -18.77 14.14
CA LEU A 235 -9.99 -18.01 12.89
C LEU A 235 -8.56 -17.75 12.39
N GLU A 236 -7.63 -17.44 13.32
CA GLU A 236 -6.22 -17.20 12.98
C GLU A 236 -5.56 -18.48 12.43
N LYS A 237 -5.80 -19.65 13.00
CA LYS A 237 -5.28 -20.93 12.50
C LYS A 237 -5.64 -21.19 11.05
N LEU A 238 -6.83 -20.76 10.61
CA LEU A 238 -7.27 -20.92 9.23
C LEU A 238 -6.51 -20.01 8.26
N THR A 239 -6.06 -18.84 8.73
CA THR A 239 -5.42 -17.83 7.86
C THR A 239 -3.91 -17.78 7.98
N LEU A 240 -3.34 -18.41 9.03
CA LEU A 240 -1.90 -18.42 9.26
C LEU A 240 -1.13 -18.99 8.06
N GLY A 241 -0.19 -18.20 7.54
CA GLY A 241 0.57 -18.55 6.33
C GLY A 241 -0.25 -18.51 5.02
N GLY A 242 -1.55 -18.20 5.08
CA GLY A 242 -2.45 -18.23 3.93
C GLY A 242 -2.02 -17.32 2.78
N LEU A 243 -1.50 -16.13 3.08
CA LEU A 243 -1.01 -15.22 2.04
C LEU A 243 0.21 -15.79 1.32
N ARG A 244 1.19 -16.33 2.05
CA ARG A 244 2.35 -17.00 1.45
C ARG A 244 1.92 -18.18 0.59
N LYS A 245 1.00 -18.99 1.09
CA LYS A 245 0.42 -20.13 0.36
C LYS A 245 -0.20 -19.70 -0.97
N ALA A 246 -0.94 -18.61 -1.00
CA ALA A 246 -1.53 -18.09 -2.24
C ALA A 246 -0.46 -17.55 -3.21
N VAL A 247 0.50 -16.78 -2.72
CA VAL A 247 1.45 -16.02 -3.56
C VAL A 247 2.63 -16.88 -3.99
N VAL A 248 3.22 -17.66 -3.06
CA VAL A 248 4.45 -18.42 -3.31
C VAL A 248 4.14 -19.81 -3.82
N ASP A 249 3.16 -20.49 -3.19
CA ASP A 249 2.82 -21.87 -3.52
C ASP A 249 1.74 -21.96 -4.63
N GLY A 250 1.11 -20.82 -5.00
CA GLY A 250 0.10 -20.72 -6.06
C GLY A 250 -1.29 -21.27 -5.69
N ASP A 251 -1.53 -21.64 -4.42
CA ASP A 251 -2.83 -22.14 -3.96
C ASP A 251 -3.81 -20.99 -3.69
N VAL A 252 -4.41 -20.49 -4.75
CA VAL A 252 -5.43 -19.42 -4.69
C VAL A 252 -6.80 -19.90 -4.18
N ILE A 253 -6.98 -21.21 -3.95
CA ILE A 253 -8.23 -21.80 -3.46
C ILE A 253 -8.26 -21.77 -1.93
N HIS A 254 -7.17 -22.19 -1.29
CA HIS A 254 -7.06 -22.33 0.16
C HIS A 254 -6.13 -21.27 0.80
N GLY A 255 -5.52 -20.42 0.00
CA GLY A 255 -4.68 -19.31 0.47
C GLY A 255 -5.42 -17.98 0.50
N SER A 256 -4.92 -17.03 1.27
CA SER A 256 -5.45 -15.66 1.34
C SER A 256 -4.96 -14.84 0.16
N VAL A 257 -5.84 -14.50 -0.78
CA VAL A 257 -5.51 -13.63 -1.91
C VAL A 257 -6.02 -12.22 -1.61
N MET A 258 -5.15 -11.36 -1.08
CA MET A 258 -5.51 -9.98 -0.76
C MET A 258 -5.67 -9.16 -2.04
N ALA A 259 -6.83 -8.53 -2.24
CA ALA A 259 -7.13 -7.72 -3.41
C ALA A 259 -8.18 -6.65 -3.09
N GLY A 260 -7.98 -5.43 -3.62
CA GLY A 260 -8.93 -4.32 -3.49
C GLY A 260 -10.14 -4.47 -4.41
N GLN A 261 -11.20 -3.72 -4.13
CA GLN A 261 -12.42 -3.72 -4.93
C GLN A 261 -12.19 -3.27 -6.38
N ILE A 262 -11.20 -2.42 -6.61
CA ILE A 262 -10.86 -1.89 -7.93
C ILE A 262 -10.22 -2.94 -8.87
N ALA A 263 -9.87 -4.12 -8.36
CA ALA A 263 -9.23 -5.19 -9.14
C ALA A 263 -10.01 -5.58 -10.40
N GLY A 264 -11.34 -5.37 -10.42
CA GLY A 264 -12.19 -5.55 -11.59
C GLY A 264 -11.84 -4.67 -12.80
N LEU A 265 -11.09 -3.58 -12.62
CA LEU A 265 -10.61 -2.73 -13.71
C LEU A 265 -9.30 -3.21 -14.33
N VAL A 266 -8.58 -4.15 -13.70
CA VAL A 266 -7.34 -4.71 -14.23
C VAL A 266 -7.68 -5.73 -15.32
N LYS A 267 -7.47 -5.37 -16.58
CA LYS A 267 -7.89 -6.19 -17.74
C LYS A 267 -6.73 -6.93 -18.42
N ASP A 268 -5.52 -6.42 -18.28
CA ASP A 268 -4.32 -6.88 -18.98
C ASP A 268 -3.10 -6.94 -18.04
N SER A 269 -1.99 -7.45 -18.56
CA SER A 269 -0.67 -7.44 -17.92
C SER A 269 0.25 -6.58 -18.77
N ARG A 270 0.62 -5.43 -18.24
CA ARG A 270 1.56 -4.47 -18.83
C ARG A 270 2.80 -4.34 -17.96
N SER A 271 3.89 -3.84 -18.52
CA SER A 271 5.08 -3.49 -17.74
C SER A 271 4.79 -2.35 -16.73
N CYS A 272 5.58 -2.27 -15.66
CA CYS A 272 5.46 -1.18 -14.69
C CYS A 272 5.55 0.19 -15.36
N LYS A 273 6.42 0.33 -16.36
CA LYS A 273 6.59 1.56 -17.13
C LYS A 273 5.30 1.95 -17.89
N GLU A 274 4.73 1.02 -18.64
CA GLU A 274 3.49 1.27 -19.40
C GLU A 274 2.33 1.64 -18.49
N ILE A 275 2.24 1.02 -17.31
CA ILE A 275 1.20 1.32 -16.30
C ILE A 275 1.40 2.74 -15.76
N ILE A 276 2.59 3.07 -15.25
CA ILE A 276 2.87 4.35 -14.59
C ILE A 276 2.74 5.51 -15.57
N GLU A 277 3.38 5.41 -16.75
CA GLU A 277 3.27 6.44 -17.77
C GLU A 277 1.84 6.58 -18.30
N GLY A 278 1.15 5.44 -18.49
CA GLY A 278 -0.24 5.39 -18.96
C GLY A 278 -1.20 6.10 -18.02
N ILE A 279 -1.14 5.80 -16.73
CA ILE A 279 -1.99 6.42 -15.69
C ILE A 279 -1.74 7.93 -15.61
N CYS A 280 -0.48 8.35 -15.60
CA CYS A 280 -0.13 9.77 -15.54
C CYS A 280 -0.57 10.54 -16.79
N ARG A 281 -0.45 9.95 -17.99
CA ARG A 281 -0.91 10.53 -19.24
C ARG A 281 -2.44 10.62 -19.28
N GLU A 282 -3.13 9.55 -18.92
CA GLU A 282 -4.59 9.51 -18.86
C GLU A 282 -5.15 10.54 -17.89
N MET A 283 -4.57 10.64 -16.69
CA MET A 283 -4.95 11.65 -15.69
C MET A 283 -4.85 13.06 -16.26
N LYS A 284 -3.73 13.43 -16.90
CA LYS A 284 -3.56 14.75 -17.53
C LYS A 284 -4.64 15.04 -18.56
N ASN A 285 -4.93 14.08 -19.43
CA ASN A 285 -5.93 14.23 -20.47
C ASN A 285 -7.34 14.45 -19.89
N ILE A 286 -7.69 13.71 -18.83
CA ILE A 286 -8.97 13.85 -18.14
C ILE A 286 -9.10 15.25 -17.52
N VAL A 287 -8.09 15.71 -16.78
CA VAL A 287 -8.12 17.02 -16.12
C VAL A 287 -8.25 18.16 -17.16
N LEU A 288 -7.51 18.11 -18.26
CA LEU A 288 -7.58 19.11 -19.32
C LEU A 288 -8.96 19.11 -19.99
N SER A 289 -9.47 17.94 -20.39
CA SER A 289 -10.78 17.80 -21.02
C SER A 289 -11.93 18.27 -20.11
N GLN A 290 -11.88 17.97 -18.82
CA GLN A 290 -12.91 18.40 -17.88
C GLN A 290 -12.84 19.92 -17.61
N ALA A 291 -11.65 20.51 -17.57
CA ALA A 291 -11.50 21.96 -17.44
C ALA A 291 -12.16 22.72 -18.61
N GLU A 292 -12.01 22.21 -19.85
CA GLU A 292 -12.66 22.75 -21.04
C GLU A 292 -14.20 22.62 -21.00
N ASN A 293 -14.72 21.52 -20.45
CA ASN A 293 -16.15 21.26 -20.36
C ASN A 293 -16.85 22.09 -19.27
N ILE A 294 -16.18 22.34 -18.14
CA ILE A 294 -16.72 23.14 -17.02
C ILE A 294 -16.60 24.64 -17.30
N GLY A 295 -15.64 25.05 -18.14
CA GLY A 295 -15.45 26.46 -18.53
C GLY A 295 -16.39 26.96 -19.63
N ARG A 296 -17.27 26.11 -20.15
CA ARG A 296 -18.33 26.44 -21.11
C ARG A 296 -19.68 26.58 -20.39
#